data_3d977ed0198719cfb17ef23ef811a2da
#
_entry.id   3d977ed0198719cfb17ef23ef811a2da
#
_cell.length_a   1.000
_cell.length_b   1.000
_cell.length_c   1.000
_cell.angle_alpha   90.00
_cell.angle_beta   90.00
_cell.angle_gamma   90.00
#
_symmetry.space_group_name_H-M   'P 1'
#
loop_
_entity.id
_entity.type
_entity.pdbx_description
1 polymer ?
#
loop_
_entity_poly.entity_id
_entity_poly.type
_entity_poly.pdbx_seq_one_letter_code
_entity_poly.pdbx_strand_id
1 'polypeptide(L)'
;MDTTQNNLNSAEIKNQELEKLLAEQERQNKYELELQKMRNDAEQQRIIEEQEAELFRQQLELEQKKVELERQALETKKGEIEALARINPVVSGIVKGTLNIYFAPVPNYASEGVRESVQLLSNGLDGIEMHQMTIRVVSNPNNADITVGWLKDFGSTVLGHAIFKSVVEVGLGEGNCFGDWQAYNALTVNKILWHELGHSFGYNHSVKASNIMYSTIESQFTMDVDKSIDLDEGDYYTMPFCKSGSMNYYLTSDSQSNGFHAYVLTSTTTPTQFLNGGGQYYPSCSTEEAMSSFGKTCKVGNGDKLVIYNRNDILKFSAITVNVQVVDLNVMPQPDFVWDSDAFEYDLMWLSEVYDLFH
;
A
#
# COMPACT_ATOMS: atom_id res chain seq x y z
N MET A 1 -45.32 -25.05 127.14
CA MET A 1 -44.67 -24.02 126.29
C MET A 1 -43.84 -24.61 125.10
N ASP A 2 -44.16 -25.78 124.60
CA ASP A 2 -43.24 -26.48 123.65
C ASP A 2 -43.76 -26.69 122.17
N THR A 3 -45.02 -26.40 121.99
CA THR A 3 -45.69 -26.63 120.69
C THR A 3 -45.56 -25.43 119.75
N THR A 4 -45.30 -24.20 120.24
CA THR A 4 -45.19 -22.98 119.44
C THR A 4 -43.78 -22.84 118.82
N GLN A 5 -42.73 -23.31 119.51
CA GLN A 5 -41.36 -23.27 119.01
C GLN A 5 -41.09 -24.26 117.87
N ASN A 6 -41.72 -25.44 117.94
CA ASN A 6 -41.62 -26.44 116.90
C ASN A 6 -42.32 -26.02 115.59
N ASN A 7 -43.45 -25.31 115.68
CA ASN A 7 -44.15 -24.80 114.48
C ASN A 7 -43.36 -23.60 113.79
N LEU A 8 -42.67 -22.76 114.57
CA LEU A 8 -41.83 -21.71 113.96
C LEU A 8 -40.63 -22.29 113.24
N ASN A 9 -39.90 -23.23 113.86
CA ASN A 9 -38.78 -23.92 113.14
C ASN A 9 -39.21 -24.68 111.90
N SER A 10 -40.42 -25.30 111.92
CA SER A 10 -40.94 -25.98 110.73
C SER A 10 -41.32 -25.01 109.59
N ALA A 11 -41.81 -23.81 109.92
CA ALA A 11 -42.10 -22.76 108.94
C ALA A 11 -40.86 -22.14 108.36
N GLU A 12 -39.76 -21.91 109.12
CA GLU A 12 -38.47 -21.43 108.66
C GLU A 12 -37.82 -22.46 107.72
N ILE A 13 -37.81 -23.70 108.08
CA ILE A 13 -37.29 -24.77 107.19
C ILE A 13 -38.03 -24.79 105.82
N LYS A 14 -39.39 -24.71 105.82
CA LYS A 14 -40.12 -24.61 104.60
C LYS A 14 -39.88 -23.38 103.77
N ASN A 15 -39.65 -22.21 104.43
CA ASN A 15 -39.28 -20.99 103.71
C ASN A 15 -37.88 -21.12 103.08
N GLN A 16 -36.92 -21.70 103.76
CA GLN A 16 -35.59 -21.93 103.21
C GLN A 16 -35.56 -22.90 102.03
N GLU A 17 -36.43 -23.96 102.10
CA GLU A 17 -36.63 -24.88 101.01
C GLU A 17 -37.34 -24.22 99.81
N LEU A 18 -38.31 -23.35 100.07
CA LEU A 18 -39.00 -22.58 99.02
C LEU A 18 -38.04 -21.57 98.32
N GLU A 19 -37.17 -20.86 99.13
CA GLU A 19 -36.17 -19.97 98.55
C GLU A 19 -35.14 -20.73 97.73
N LYS A 20 -34.70 -21.91 98.11
CA LYS A 20 -33.82 -22.75 97.38
C LYS A 20 -34.46 -23.22 96.06
N LEU A 21 -35.72 -23.61 96.04
CA LEU A 21 -36.48 -24.00 94.86
C LEU A 21 -36.66 -22.85 93.87
N LEU A 22 -36.98 -21.64 94.37
CA LEU A 22 -37.11 -20.42 93.62
C LEU A 22 -35.77 -20.04 92.98
N ALA A 23 -34.66 -20.09 93.73
CA ALA A 23 -33.31 -19.80 93.21
C ALA A 23 -32.84 -20.86 92.17
N GLU A 24 -33.28 -22.08 92.28
CA GLU A 24 -32.97 -23.10 91.31
C GLU A 24 -33.80 -22.91 90.01
N GLN A 25 -35.08 -22.53 90.17
CA GLN A 25 -35.96 -22.23 89.03
C GLN A 25 -35.48 -20.95 88.29
N GLU A 26 -35.05 -19.94 89.02
CA GLU A 26 -34.44 -18.77 88.40
C GLU A 26 -33.15 -19.10 87.65
N ARG A 27 -32.32 -20.00 88.19
CA ARG A 27 -31.09 -20.47 87.49
C ARG A 27 -31.43 -21.27 86.21
N GLN A 28 -32.46 -22.15 86.31
CA GLN A 28 -32.93 -22.91 85.14
C GLN A 28 -33.50 -21.98 84.07
N ASN A 29 -34.37 -21.03 84.44
CA ASN A 29 -34.91 -20.06 83.47
C ASN A 29 -33.78 -19.19 82.80
N LYS A 30 -32.77 -18.78 83.57
CA LYS A 30 -31.65 -18.05 83.04
C LYS A 30 -30.82 -18.91 82.04
N TYR A 31 -30.59 -20.17 82.36
CA TYR A 31 -29.88 -21.10 81.50
C TYR A 31 -30.68 -21.39 80.20
N GLU A 32 -32.00 -21.59 80.29
CA GLU A 32 -32.86 -21.77 79.13
C GLU A 32 -32.83 -20.52 78.22
N LEU A 33 -32.93 -19.35 78.83
CA LEU A 33 -32.83 -18.08 78.07
C LEU A 33 -31.46 -17.90 77.35
N GLU A 34 -30.36 -18.24 78.02
CA GLU A 34 -29.02 -18.23 77.38
C GLU A 34 -28.93 -19.27 76.26
N LEU A 35 -29.44 -20.45 76.43
CA LEU A 35 -29.48 -21.50 75.42
C LEU A 35 -30.34 -21.07 74.22
N GLN A 36 -31.47 -20.40 74.47
CA GLN A 36 -32.32 -19.89 73.40
C GLN A 36 -31.62 -18.74 72.63
N LYS A 37 -30.91 -17.86 73.31
CA LYS A 37 -30.08 -16.83 72.67
C LYS A 37 -29.00 -17.47 71.80
N MET A 38 -28.24 -18.40 72.30
CA MET A 38 -27.20 -19.09 71.53
C MET A 38 -27.76 -19.79 70.30
N ARG A 39 -28.96 -20.39 70.36
CA ARG A 39 -29.64 -21.02 69.24
C ARG A 39 -30.07 -19.96 68.20
N ASN A 40 -30.59 -18.83 68.61
CA ASN A 40 -30.99 -17.74 67.75
C ASN A 40 -29.78 -17.10 67.05
N ASP A 41 -28.70 -16.87 67.78
CA ASP A 41 -27.45 -16.31 67.22
C ASP A 41 -26.85 -17.29 66.20
N ALA A 42 -26.81 -18.60 66.48
CA ALA A 42 -26.32 -19.60 65.57
C ALA A 42 -27.21 -19.72 64.27
N GLU A 43 -28.52 -19.58 64.42
CA GLU A 43 -29.44 -19.58 63.26
C GLU A 43 -29.27 -18.30 62.41
N GLN A 44 -29.10 -17.13 63.06
CA GLN A 44 -28.80 -15.89 62.33
C GLN A 44 -27.47 -15.96 61.60
N GLN A 45 -26.47 -16.50 62.25
CA GLN A 45 -25.14 -16.70 61.64
C GLN A 45 -25.26 -17.61 60.40
N ARG A 46 -26.01 -18.69 60.49
CA ARG A 46 -26.25 -19.61 59.38
C ARG A 46 -26.97 -18.95 58.18
N ILE A 47 -27.95 -18.09 58.47
CA ILE A 47 -28.68 -17.34 57.45
C ILE A 47 -27.74 -16.34 56.76
N ILE A 48 -26.88 -15.66 57.51
CA ILE A 48 -25.88 -14.73 56.95
C ILE A 48 -24.91 -15.48 56.04
N GLU A 49 -24.35 -16.59 56.50
CA GLU A 49 -23.43 -17.43 55.72
C GLU A 49 -24.08 -17.96 54.43
N GLU A 50 -25.36 -18.34 54.48
CA GLU A 50 -26.11 -18.78 53.32
C GLU A 50 -26.34 -17.64 52.31
N GLN A 51 -26.66 -16.44 52.77
CA GLN A 51 -26.78 -15.23 51.95
C GLN A 51 -25.48 -14.79 51.30
N GLU A 52 -24.40 -14.83 52.05
CA GLU A 52 -23.05 -14.51 51.51
C GLU A 52 -22.60 -15.50 50.46
N ALA A 53 -22.87 -16.81 50.67
CA ALA A 53 -22.57 -17.86 49.73
C ALA A 53 -23.37 -17.70 48.43
N GLU A 54 -24.67 -17.34 48.55
CA GLU A 54 -25.53 -17.10 47.38
C GLU A 54 -25.08 -15.84 46.62
N LEU A 55 -24.75 -14.76 47.30
CA LEU A 55 -24.23 -13.56 46.70
C LEU A 55 -22.91 -13.83 45.93
N PHE A 56 -22.04 -14.61 46.52
CA PHE A 56 -20.77 -15.02 45.88
C PHE A 56 -21.02 -15.85 44.61
N ARG A 57 -22.00 -16.80 44.65
CA ARG A 57 -22.38 -17.56 43.43
C ARG A 57 -22.91 -16.64 42.34
N GLN A 58 -23.78 -15.68 42.67
CA GLN A 58 -24.30 -14.73 41.70
C GLN A 58 -23.22 -13.85 41.11
N GLN A 59 -22.22 -13.39 41.89
CA GLN A 59 -21.09 -12.67 41.38
C GLN A 59 -20.25 -13.50 40.43
N LEU A 60 -19.95 -14.75 40.75
CA LEU A 60 -19.20 -15.66 39.91
C LEU A 60 -19.91 -15.94 38.57
N GLU A 61 -21.25 -16.14 38.62
CA GLU A 61 -22.08 -16.33 37.43
C GLU A 61 -22.07 -15.08 36.53
N LEU A 62 -22.15 -13.90 37.12
CA LEU A 62 -22.05 -12.62 36.40
C LEU A 62 -20.70 -12.44 35.72
N GLU A 63 -19.63 -12.78 36.42
CA GLU A 63 -18.27 -12.69 35.89
C GLU A 63 -18.07 -13.69 34.71
N GLN A 64 -18.56 -14.92 34.86
CA GLN A 64 -18.55 -15.91 33.79
C GLN A 64 -19.33 -15.45 32.56
N LYS A 65 -20.52 -14.86 32.76
CA LYS A 65 -21.31 -14.30 31.63
C LYS A 65 -20.57 -13.13 30.95
N LYS A 66 -19.91 -12.29 31.73
CA LYS A 66 -19.11 -11.19 31.16
C LYS A 66 -17.98 -11.70 30.28
N VAL A 67 -17.19 -12.66 30.76
CA VAL A 67 -16.09 -13.29 30.01
C VAL A 67 -16.63 -13.96 28.73
N GLU A 68 -17.76 -14.64 28.81
CA GLU A 68 -18.37 -15.28 27.61
C GLU A 68 -18.85 -14.27 26.58
N LEU A 69 -19.43 -13.13 27.02
CA LEU A 69 -19.82 -12.04 26.12
C LEU A 69 -18.62 -11.38 25.47
N GLU A 70 -17.53 -11.15 26.22
CA GLU A 70 -16.28 -10.62 25.69
C GLU A 70 -15.67 -11.58 24.66
N ARG A 71 -15.68 -12.88 24.92
CA ARG A 71 -15.24 -13.90 23.97
C ARG A 71 -16.05 -13.90 22.67
N GLN A 72 -17.37 -13.85 22.77
CA GLN A 72 -18.27 -13.79 21.61
C GLN A 72 -18.07 -12.50 20.79
N ALA A 73 -17.89 -11.36 21.44
CA ALA A 73 -17.60 -10.10 20.78
C ALA A 73 -16.24 -10.16 20.02
N LEU A 74 -15.23 -10.78 20.64
CA LEU A 74 -13.91 -10.97 20.02
C LEU A 74 -14.00 -11.90 18.79
N GLU A 75 -14.72 -13.02 18.87
CA GLU A 75 -14.94 -13.93 17.74
C GLU A 75 -15.68 -13.24 16.59
N THR A 76 -16.70 -12.44 16.92
CA THR A 76 -17.42 -11.65 15.91
C THR A 76 -16.49 -10.65 15.21
N LYS A 77 -15.71 -9.87 15.97
CA LYS A 77 -14.73 -8.93 15.43
C LYS A 77 -13.69 -9.63 14.54
N LYS A 78 -13.22 -10.80 14.97
CA LYS A 78 -12.29 -11.62 14.18
C LYS A 78 -12.89 -12.05 12.85
N GLY A 79 -14.14 -12.52 12.85
CA GLY A 79 -14.85 -12.91 11.63
C GLY A 79 -15.08 -11.76 10.66
N GLU A 80 -15.38 -10.56 11.17
CA GLU A 80 -15.50 -9.34 10.34
C GLU A 80 -14.17 -8.95 9.69
N ILE A 81 -13.06 -9.01 10.45
CA ILE A 81 -11.72 -8.72 9.93
C ILE A 81 -11.31 -9.77 8.88
N GLU A 82 -11.56 -11.05 9.10
CA GLU A 82 -11.30 -12.12 8.13
C GLU A 82 -12.10 -11.92 6.83
N ALA A 83 -13.35 -11.46 6.94
CA ALA A 83 -14.18 -11.13 5.78
C ALA A 83 -13.60 -9.93 5.00
N LEU A 84 -13.14 -8.90 5.70
CA LEU A 84 -12.48 -7.75 5.10
C LEU A 84 -11.13 -8.13 4.44
N ALA A 85 -10.35 -8.99 5.08
CA ALA A 85 -9.08 -9.48 4.55
C ALA A 85 -9.21 -10.23 3.21
N ARG A 86 -10.38 -10.82 2.92
CA ARG A 86 -10.64 -11.50 1.64
C ARG A 86 -10.72 -10.53 0.45
N ILE A 87 -11.05 -9.27 0.69
CA ILE A 87 -11.27 -8.26 -0.34
C ILE A 87 -10.28 -7.09 -0.26
N ASN A 88 -9.42 -7.09 0.74
CA ASN A 88 -8.48 -6.00 1.00
C ASN A 88 -7.07 -6.57 1.25
N PRO A 89 -6.11 -6.36 0.33
CA PRO A 89 -4.77 -6.94 0.44
C PRO A 89 -3.98 -6.42 1.65
N VAL A 90 -4.18 -5.16 2.08
CA VAL A 90 -3.51 -4.61 3.27
C VAL A 90 -3.95 -5.34 4.53
N VAL A 91 -5.26 -5.46 4.74
CA VAL A 91 -5.82 -6.19 5.88
C VAL A 91 -5.41 -7.67 5.83
N SER A 92 -5.43 -8.28 4.63
CA SER A 92 -4.92 -9.64 4.41
C SER A 92 -3.44 -9.76 4.80
N GLY A 93 -2.61 -8.80 4.39
CA GLY A 93 -1.19 -8.75 4.71
C GLY A 93 -0.91 -8.66 6.20
N ILE A 94 -1.66 -7.83 6.93
CA ILE A 94 -1.54 -7.68 8.38
C ILE A 94 -1.97 -8.97 9.09
N VAL A 95 -3.09 -9.55 8.71
CA VAL A 95 -3.58 -10.83 9.27
C VAL A 95 -2.58 -11.98 9.05
N LYS A 96 -1.87 -11.97 7.93
CA LYS A 96 -0.85 -12.99 7.59
C LYS A 96 0.56 -12.64 8.08
N GLY A 97 0.83 -11.40 8.46
CA GLY A 97 2.17 -10.85 8.69
C GLY A 97 2.99 -10.64 7.40
N THR A 98 2.42 -10.91 6.23
CA THR A 98 3.09 -10.77 4.92
C THR A 98 2.14 -10.29 3.84
N LEU A 99 2.64 -9.40 2.95
CA LEU A 99 1.94 -8.94 1.76
C LEU A 99 2.73 -9.35 0.52
N ASN A 100 2.17 -10.23 -0.29
CA ASN A 100 2.83 -10.78 -1.48
C ASN A 100 2.47 -9.96 -2.72
N ILE A 101 3.49 -9.50 -3.46
CA ILE A 101 3.33 -8.73 -4.70
C ILE A 101 3.96 -9.53 -5.85
N TYR A 102 3.21 -9.69 -6.92
CA TYR A 102 3.71 -10.24 -8.18
C TYR A 102 3.81 -9.15 -9.24
N PHE A 103 4.98 -9.03 -9.87
CA PHE A 103 5.19 -8.20 -11.03
C PHE A 103 5.15 -9.07 -12.29
N ALA A 104 4.20 -8.83 -13.17
CA ALA A 104 4.19 -9.46 -14.49
C ALA A 104 5.45 -9.06 -15.27
N PRO A 105 5.97 -9.91 -16.16
CA PRO A 105 7.08 -9.54 -17.04
C PRO A 105 6.78 -8.27 -17.82
N VAL A 106 7.69 -7.31 -17.79
CA VAL A 106 7.53 -6.07 -18.57
C VAL A 106 7.63 -6.39 -20.06
N PRO A 107 6.65 -5.98 -20.89
CA PRO A 107 6.63 -6.28 -22.31
C PRO A 107 7.82 -5.70 -23.08
N ASN A 108 8.21 -6.34 -24.17
CA ASN A 108 9.36 -5.93 -25.00
C ASN A 108 9.20 -4.55 -25.65
N TYR A 109 7.97 -4.06 -25.83
CA TYR A 109 7.73 -2.72 -26.37
C TYR A 109 7.98 -1.59 -25.37
N ALA A 110 8.13 -1.89 -24.06
CA ALA A 110 8.60 -0.93 -23.09
C ALA A 110 10.10 -0.66 -23.31
N SER A 111 10.57 0.53 -22.92
CA SER A 111 11.99 0.85 -22.99
C SER A 111 12.83 -0.03 -22.05
N GLU A 112 14.09 -0.20 -22.35
CA GLU A 112 15.01 -0.96 -21.48
C GLU A 112 15.11 -0.32 -20.10
N GLY A 113 15.22 1.02 -20.03
CA GLY A 113 15.24 1.74 -18.76
C GLY A 113 14.00 1.50 -17.89
N VAL A 114 12.83 1.25 -18.50
CA VAL A 114 11.62 0.84 -17.74
C VAL A 114 11.81 -0.56 -17.17
N ARG A 115 12.30 -1.52 -17.96
CA ARG A 115 12.53 -2.90 -17.48
C ARG A 115 13.51 -2.94 -16.31
N GLU A 116 14.65 -2.25 -16.46
CA GLU A 116 15.66 -2.14 -15.40
C GLU A 116 15.10 -1.47 -14.13
N SER A 117 14.37 -0.40 -14.32
CA SER A 117 13.78 0.37 -13.23
C SER A 117 12.73 -0.42 -12.44
N VAL A 118 11.85 -1.17 -13.13
CA VAL A 118 10.88 -2.06 -12.48
C VAL A 118 11.58 -3.19 -11.72
N GLN A 119 12.67 -3.74 -12.29
CA GLN A 119 13.47 -4.76 -11.60
C GLN A 119 14.12 -4.21 -10.32
N LEU A 120 14.69 -3.00 -10.38
CA LEU A 120 15.26 -2.35 -9.21
C LEU A 120 14.21 -2.08 -8.13
N LEU A 121 13.03 -1.60 -8.54
CA LEU A 121 11.92 -1.35 -7.64
C LEU A 121 11.41 -2.64 -6.98
N SER A 122 11.20 -3.70 -7.75
CA SER A 122 10.74 -4.98 -7.21
C SER A 122 11.75 -5.57 -6.21
N ASN A 123 13.05 -5.50 -6.52
CA ASN A 123 14.11 -5.92 -5.60
C ASN A 123 14.15 -5.06 -4.33
N GLY A 124 13.91 -3.76 -4.47
CA GLY A 124 13.88 -2.81 -3.35
C GLY A 124 12.67 -2.98 -2.44
N LEU A 125 11.55 -3.48 -2.97
CA LEU A 125 10.34 -3.74 -2.17
C LEU A 125 10.41 -5.05 -1.38
N ASP A 126 11.17 -6.05 -1.86
CA ASP A 126 11.24 -7.35 -1.18
C ASP A 126 11.91 -7.24 0.18
N GLY A 127 11.23 -7.65 1.21
CA GLY A 127 11.69 -7.62 2.60
C GLY A 127 11.46 -6.30 3.34
N ILE A 128 10.82 -5.29 2.72
CA ILE A 128 10.43 -4.06 3.44
C ILE A 128 9.34 -4.38 4.45
N GLU A 129 9.49 -3.83 5.65
CA GLU A 129 8.44 -3.86 6.67
C GLU A 129 7.59 -2.59 6.57
N MET A 130 6.28 -2.77 6.48
CA MET A 130 5.31 -1.69 6.42
C MET A 130 4.04 -2.10 7.17
N HIS A 131 3.53 -1.23 8.07
CA HIS A 131 2.30 -1.49 8.82
C HIS A 131 2.23 -2.88 9.47
N GLN A 132 3.31 -3.32 10.13
CA GLN A 132 3.42 -4.63 10.82
C GLN A 132 3.32 -5.85 9.88
N MET A 133 3.53 -5.68 8.59
CA MET A 133 3.64 -6.76 7.62
C MET A 133 4.94 -6.62 6.82
N THR A 134 5.48 -7.76 6.37
CA THR A 134 6.65 -7.80 5.48
C THR A 134 6.18 -7.90 4.04
N ILE A 135 6.62 -7.00 3.16
CA ILE A 135 6.39 -7.11 1.72
C ILE A 135 7.27 -8.21 1.16
N ARG A 136 6.69 -9.08 0.32
CA ARG A 136 7.39 -10.15 -0.40
C ARG A 136 7.10 -10.06 -1.89
N VAL A 137 8.13 -10.05 -2.70
CA VAL A 137 8.00 -10.16 -4.16
C VAL A 137 8.01 -11.64 -4.55
N VAL A 138 6.91 -12.10 -5.12
CA VAL A 138 6.71 -13.51 -5.47
C VAL A 138 6.79 -13.74 -6.98
N SER A 139 7.27 -14.91 -7.38
CA SER A 139 7.40 -15.29 -8.80
C SER A 139 6.14 -15.93 -9.39
N ASN A 140 5.19 -16.35 -8.54
CA ASN A 140 3.96 -17.01 -8.97
C ASN A 140 2.75 -16.10 -8.68
N PRO A 141 1.99 -15.67 -9.72
CA PRO A 141 0.81 -14.82 -9.54
C PRO A 141 -0.28 -15.43 -8.64
N ASN A 142 -0.38 -16.75 -8.56
CA ASN A 142 -1.38 -17.41 -7.70
C ASN A 142 -1.09 -17.24 -6.20
N ASN A 143 0.12 -16.82 -5.84
CA ASN A 143 0.53 -16.59 -4.46
C ASN A 143 0.51 -15.10 -4.10
N ALA A 144 0.11 -14.23 -5.03
CA ALA A 144 0.13 -12.79 -4.84
C ALA A 144 -1.17 -12.28 -4.20
N ASP A 145 -1.04 -11.34 -3.28
CA ASP A 145 -2.13 -10.51 -2.77
C ASP A 145 -2.37 -9.30 -3.70
N ILE A 146 -1.29 -8.80 -4.34
CA ILE A 146 -1.31 -7.73 -5.34
C ILE A 146 -0.59 -8.21 -6.60
N THR A 147 -1.24 -8.04 -7.75
CA THR A 147 -0.65 -8.33 -9.06
C THR A 147 -0.45 -7.04 -9.83
N VAL A 148 0.79 -6.79 -10.28
CA VAL A 148 1.14 -5.67 -11.15
C VAL A 148 1.18 -6.15 -12.60
N GLY A 149 0.40 -5.51 -13.46
CA GLY A 149 0.32 -5.76 -14.89
C GLY A 149 0.60 -4.51 -15.72
N TRP A 150 0.84 -4.70 -17.01
CA TRP A 150 1.25 -3.65 -17.94
C TRP A 150 0.28 -3.55 -19.09
N LEU A 151 -0.19 -2.34 -19.37
CA LEU A 151 -0.98 -2.02 -20.55
C LEU A 151 -0.14 -1.19 -21.52
N LYS A 152 -0.31 -1.43 -22.81
CA LYS A 152 0.37 -0.64 -23.82
C LYS A 152 -0.08 0.82 -23.76
N ASP A 153 -1.39 1.03 -23.61
CA ASP A 153 -2.06 2.32 -23.64
C ASP A 153 -3.43 2.17 -22.97
N PHE A 154 -3.84 3.14 -22.16
CA PHE A 154 -5.18 3.18 -21.59
C PHE A 154 -6.21 3.83 -22.53
N GLY A 155 -5.77 4.50 -23.63
CA GLY A 155 -6.63 5.17 -24.58
C GLY A 155 -7.39 6.39 -24.01
N SER A 156 -6.96 6.90 -22.84
CA SER A 156 -7.61 8.00 -22.13
C SER A 156 -6.58 8.82 -21.34
N THR A 157 -7.04 9.77 -20.53
CA THR A 157 -6.19 10.54 -19.58
C THR A 157 -5.78 9.75 -18.34
N VAL A 158 -6.20 8.49 -18.21
CA VAL A 158 -5.80 7.59 -17.13
C VAL A 158 -4.47 6.95 -17.50
N LEU A 159 -3.50 6.96 -16.61
CA LEU A 159 -2.15 6.43 -16.83
C LEU A 159 -1.93 5.09 -16.11
N GLY A 160 -2.69 4.84 -15.06
CA GLY A 160 -2.66 3.62 -14.25
C GLY A 160 -3.98 3.38 -13.56
N HIS A 161 -4.13 2.22 -12.94
CA HIS A 161 -5.35 1.84 -12.24
C HIS A 161 -5.07 0.79 -11.15
N ALA A 162 -5.60 1.03 -9.96
CA ALA A 162 -5.60 0.05 -8.86
C ALA A 162 -7.01 -0.54 -8.69
N ILE A 163 -7.28 -1.69 -9.31
CA ILE A 163 -8.59 -2.34 -9.29
C ILE A 163 -8.75 -3.15 -8.01
N PHE A 164 -9.76 -2.83 -7.20
CA PHE A 164 -10.04 -3.51 -5.93
C PHE A 164 -8.81 -3.63 -5.01
N LYS A 165 -7.83 -2.72 -5.15
CA LYS A 165 -6.55 -2.71 -4.43
C LYS A 165 -5.65 -3.94 -4.64
N SER A 166 -6.11 -4.96 -5.37
CA SER A 166 -5.39 -6.23 -5.60
C SER A 166 -4.79 -6.36 -6.99
N VAL A 167 -5.21 -5.54 -7.95
CA VAL A 167 -4.66 -5.52 -9.31
C VAL A 167 -4.23 -4.10 -9.65
N VAL A 168 -2.95 -3.94 -9.92
CA VAL A 168 -2.34 -2.69 -10.38
C VAL A 168 -2.06 -2.81 -11.87
N GLU A 169 -2.62 -1.93 -12.67
CA GLU A 169 -2.36 -1.82 -14.10
C GLU A 169 -1.63 -0.50 -14.37
N VAL A 170 -0.52 -0.58 -15.09
CA VAL A 170 0.34 0.56 -15.41
C VAL A 170 0.44 0.73 -16.91
N GLY A 171 0.14 1.93 -17.40
CA GLY A 171 0.34 2.30 -18.81
C GLY A 171 1.82 2.47 -19.12
N LEU A 172 2.23 1.95 -20.28
CA LEU A 172 3.61 2.00 -20.76
C LEU A 172 3.83 3.06 -21.84
N GLY A 173 2.80 3.75 -22.28
CA GLY A 173 2.86 4.79 -23.28
C GLY A 173 1.49 5.29 -23.68
N GLU A 174 1.48 6.29 -24.52
CA GLU A 174 0.27 6.89 -25.11
C GLU A 174 0.56 7.47 -26.49
N GLY A 175 -0.44 8.06 -27.15
CA GLY A 175 -0.25 8.81 -28.37
C GLY A 175 0.63 10.05 -28.14
N ASN A 176 1.70 10.17 -28.90
CA ASN A 176 2.61 11.32 -28.84
C ASN A 176 2.00 12.57 -29.53
N CYS A 177 2.73 13.65 -29.60
CA CYS A 177 2.31 14.90 -30.21
C CYS A 177 2.04 14.82 -31.74
N PHE A 178 2.32 13.68 -32.36
CA PHE A 178 2.00 13.37 -33.76
C PHE A 178 0.90 12.32 -33.94
N GLY A 179 0.38 11.81 -32.80
CA GLY A 179 -0.66 10.78 -32.79
C GLY A 179 -0.11 9.34 -32.87
N ASP A 180 1.18 9.16 -32.97
CA ASP A 180 1.82 7.84 -32.94
C ASP A 180 2.02 7.40 -31.47
N TRP A 181 1.86 6.09 -31.22
CA TRP A 181 2.17 5.57 -29.90
C TRP A 181 3.66 5.71 -29.56
N GLN A 182 3.94 6.23 -28.37
CA GLN A 182 5.31 6.38 -27.85
C GLN A 182 5.36 5.91 -26.40
N ALA A 183 6.42 5.16 -26.07
CA ALA A 183 6.62 4.65 -24.72
C ALA A 183 6.94 5.80 -23.74
N TYR A 184 6.47 5.67 -22.52
CA TYR A 184 6.89 6.53 -21.41
C TYR A 184 8.34 6.24 -21.00
N ASN A 185 9.00 7.24 -20.43
CA ASN A 185 10.29 7.04 -19.80
C ASN A 185 10.15 6.31 -18.44
N ALA A 186 11.28 5.82 -17.93
CA ALA A 186 11.31 5.08 -16.67
C ALA A 186 10.76 5.88 -15.48
N LEU A 187 11.01 7.19 -15.43
CA LEU A 187 10.50 8.06 -14.37
C LEU A 187 8.99 8.12 -14.36
N THR A 188 8.35 8.27 -15.52
CA THR A 188 6.89 8.30 -15.65
C THR A 188 6.28 6.97 -15.22
N VAL A 189 6.79 5.85 -15.75
CA VAL A 189 6.29 4.51 -15.40
C VAL A 189 6.43 4.25 -13.90
N ASN A 190 7.54 4.63 -13.29
CA ASN A 190 7.73 4.48 -11.86
C ASN A 190 6.77 5.34 -11.04
N LYS A 191 6.52 6.59 -11.46
CA LYS A 191 5.55 7.44 -10.78
C LYS A 191 4.14 6.82 -10.81
N ILE A 192 3.71 6.33 -11.98
CA ILE A 192 2.43 5.65 -12.12
C ILE A 192 2.40 4.43 -11.21
N LEU A 193 3.42 3.58 -11.30
CA LEU A 193 3.51 2.35 -10.51
C LEU A 193 3.46 2.61 -9.01
N TRP A 194 4.24 3.58 -8.50
CA TRP A 194 4.21 3.96 -7.09
C TRP A 194 2.87 4.54 -6.66
N HIS A 195 2.23 5.33 -7.52
CA HIS A 195 0.91 5.88 -7.27
C HIS A 195 -0.14 4.76 -7.12
N GLU A 196 -0.19 3.83 -8.08
CA GLU A 196 -1.15 2.74 -8.06
C GLU A 196 -0.87 1.72 -6.95
N LEU A 197 0.39 1.43 -6.65
CA LEU A 197 0.76 0.65 -5.47
C LEU A 197 0.33 1.35 -4.17
N GLY A 198 0.45 2.69 -4.11
CA GLY A 198 -0.05 3.47 -3.00
C GLY A 198 -1.54 3.22 -2.74
N HIS A 199 -2.38 3.22 -3.77
CA HIS A 199 -3.79 2.85 -3.64
C HIS A 199 -3.99 1.43 -3.13
N SER A 200 -3.18 0.49 -3.62
CA SER A 200 -3.22 -0.90 -3.14
C SER A 200 -2.79 -1.03 -1.68
N PHE A 201 -1.89 -0.16 -1.21
CA PHE A 201 -1.46 -0.08 0.18
C PHE A 201 -2.40 0.74 1.08
N GLY A 202 -3.50 1.30 0.54
CA GLY A 202 -4.50 2.03 1.30
C GLY A 202 -4.29 3.55 1.36
N TYR A 203 -3.49 4.12 0.44
CA TYR A 203 -3.36 5.57 0.33
C TYR A 203 -4.38 6.15 -0.65
N ASN A 204 -5.04 7.22 -0.25
CA ASN A 204 -5.91 8.02 -1.09
C ASN A 204 -5.12 9.12 -1.81
N HIS A 205 -5.76 9.81 -2.76
CA HIS A 205 -5.14 10.97 -3.41
C HIS A 205 -4.77 12.06 -2.40
N SER A 206 -3.55 12.58 -2.55
CA SER A 206 -3.06 13.74 -1.81
C SER A 206 -3.42 15.04 -2.51
N VAL A 207 -3.69 16.09 -1.74
CA VAL A 207 -3.86 17.45 -2.28
C VAL A 207 -2.53 18.16 -2.55
N LYS A 208 -1.41 17.58 -2.11
CA LYS A 208 -0.05 18.13 -2.26
C LYS A 208 0.52 17.69 -3.61
N ALA A 209 0.76 18.63 -4.52
CA ALA A 209 1.32 18.34 -5.86
C ALA A 209 2.71 17.70 -5.85
N SER A 210 3.48 17.84 -4.76
CA SER A 210 4.79 17.19 -4.59
C SER A 210 4.70 15.74 -4.11
N ASN A 211 3.52 15.26 -3.71
CA ASN A 211 3.31 13.90 -3.22
C ASN A 211 3.06 12.95 -4.39
N ILE A 212 3.55 11.71 -4.26
CA ILE A 212 3.34 10.68 -5.28
C ILE A 212 1.84 10.34 -5.46
N MET A 213 1.03 10.49 -4.41
CA MET A 213 -0.42 10.26 -4.45
C MET A 213 -1.21 11.47 -5.00
N TYR A 214 -0.55 12.48 -5.56
CA TYR A 214 -1.28 13.55 -6.25
C TYR A 214 -1.98 13.00 -7.49
N SER A 215 -3.24 13.37 -7.68
CA SER A 215 -4.14 12.78 -8.69
C SER A 215 -3.71 13.02 -10.16
N THR A 216 -2.73 13.88 -10.38
CA THR A 216 -2.24 14.20 -11.73
C THR A 216 -0.75 13.88 -11.84
N ILE A 217 -0.40 13.02 -12.78
CA ILE A 217 0.98 12.68 -13.13
C ILE A 217 1.25 13.28 -14.51
N GLU A 218 2.30 14.11 -14.63
CA GLU A 218 2.78 14.55 -15.93
C GLU A 218 3.50 13.39 -16.60
N SER A 219 2.95 12.90 -17.71
CA SER A 219 3.58 11.89 -18.53
C SER A 219 4.77 12.48 -19.29
N GLN A 220 5.86 11.74 -19.35
CA GLN A 220 7.03 12.05 -20.15
C GLN A 220 7.39 10.85 -20.99
N PHE A 221 7.48 11.06 -22.30
CA PHE A 221 7.92 10.01 -23.21
C PHE A 221 9.40 9.69 -23.02
N THR A 222 9.76 8.44 -23.29
CA THR A 222 11.16 8.15 -23.51
C THR A 222 11.60 8.81 -24.79
N MET A 223 12.70 9.54 -24.72
CA MET A 223 13.39 10.07 -25.88
C MET A 223 14.62 9.21 -26.23
N ASP A 224 14.87 8.18 -25.40
CA ASP A 224 15.95 7.23 -25.65
C ASP A 224 15.51 6.30 -26.78
N VAL A 225 16.28 6.31 -27.84
CA VAL A 225 16.09 5.47 -29.00
C VAL A 225 17.42 4.78 -29.31
N ASP A 226 17.37 3.47 -29.44
CA ASP A 226 18.46 2.65 -29.97
C ASP A 226 17.86 1.67 -30.97
N LYS A 227 17.98 2.00 -32.25
CA LYS A 227 17.44 1.18 -33.33
C LYS A 227 18.19 1.37 -34.64
N SER A 228 18.10 0.37 -35.49
CA SER A 228 18.52 0.44 -36.89
C SER A 228 17.32 0.78 -37.77
N ILE A 229 17.52 1.64 -38.75
CA ILE A 229 16.55 1.99 -39.78
C ILE A 229 17.17 1.77 -41.17
N ASP A 230 16.38 1.18 -42.03
CA ASP A 230 16.75 1.00 -43.42
C ASP A 230 16.12 2.12 -44.25
N LEU A 231 16.94 2.80 -45.08
CA LEU A 231 16.51 3.89 -45.91
C LEU A 231 16.90 3.60 -47.35
N ASP A 232 15.94 3.49 -48.23
CA ASP A 232 16.16 3.49 -49.67
C ASP A 232 16.61 4.89 -50.14
N GLU A 233 17.11 4.95 -51.35
CA GLU A 233 17.52 6.23 -51.93
C GLU A 233 16.34 7.21 -52.04
N GLY A 234 16.53 8.41 -51.52
CA GLY A 234 15.49 9.44 -51.47
C GLY A 234 14.53 9.32 -50.31
N ASP A 235 14.62 8.24 -49.51
CA ASP A 235 13.80 8.05 -48.33
C ASP A 235 14.35 8.82 -47.13
N TYR A 236 13.43 9.13 -46.22
CA TYR A 236 13.79 9.74 -44.97
C TYR A 236 13.04 9.09 -43.81
N TYR A 237 13.66 9.07 -42.65
CA TYR A 237 13.10 8.75 -41.41
C TYR A 237 12.89 9.98 -40.54
N THR A 238 11.77 10.07 -39.83
CA THR A 238 11.47 11.20 -38.94
C THR A 238 11.26 10.71 -37.52
N MET A 239 11.99 11.32 -36.58
CA MET A 239 11.81 11.13 -35.15
C MET A 239 11.33 12.43 -34.51
N PRO A 240 10.11 12.48 -33.96
CA PRO A 240 9.57 13.65 -33.29
C PRO A 240 10.13 13.82 -31.88
N PHE A 241 10.30 15.07 -31.44
CA PHE A 241 10.56 15.43 -30.07
C PHE A 241 9.30 16.02 -29.45
N CYS A 242 8.58 15.24 -28.63
CA CYS A 242 7.33 15.67 -28.03
C CYS A 242 7.50 16.36 -26.67
N LYS A 243 8.67 16.89 -26.41
CA LYS A 243 9.00 17.77 -25.29
C LYS A 243 10.14 18.69 -25.64
N SER A 244 10.28 19.77 -24.88
CA SER A 244 11.45 20.66 -24.99
C SER A 244 12.56 20.16 -24.07
N GLY A 245 13.80 20.26 -24.51
CA GLY A 245 14.93 19.87 -23.69
C GLY A 245 16.26 19.75 -24.47
N SER A 246 17.26 19.13 -23.84
CA SER A 246 18.53 18.81 -24.47
C SER A 246 18.61 17.34 -24.82
N MET A 247 18.85 17.03 -26.08
CA MET A 247 18.98 15.68 -26.61
C MET A 247 20.40 15.47 -27.12
N ASN A 248 20.97 14.32 -26.77
CA ASN A 248 22.20 13.85 -27.40
C ASN A 248 21.87 12.76 -28.39
N TYR A 249 22.18 12.92 -29.66
CA TYR A 249 21.95 11.88 -30.63
C TYR A 249 23.28 11.51 -31.33
N TYR A 250 23.36 10.22 -31.65
CA TYR A 250 24.49 9.64 -32.37
C TYR A 250 23.96 8.69 -33.46
N LEU A 251 24.41 8.92 -34.68
CA LEU A 251 23.99 8.24 -35.89
C LEU A 251 25.18 7.60 -36.55
N THR A 252 25.08 6.34 -36.96
CA THR A 252 26.11 5.65 -37.75
C THR A 252 25.49 4.90 -38.90
N SER A 253 26.08 5.02 -40.09
CA SER A 253 25.68 4.20 -41.26
C SER A 253 26.57 2.97 -41.37
N ASP A 254 26.02 1.87 -41.82
CA ASP A 254 26.72 0.64 -42.22
C ASP A 254 27.60 0.85 -43.45
N SER A 255 27.29 1.90 -44.25
CA SER A 255 28.02 2.24 -45.46
C SER A 255 29.02 3.39 -45.24
N GLN A 256 30.31 3.10 -45.46
CA GLN A 256 31.35 4.15 -45.41
C GLN A 256 31.36 5.03 -46.68
N SER A 257 30.77 4.58 -47.77
CA SER A 257 30.76 5.25 -49.08
C SER A 257 29.52 6.10 -49.32
N ASN A 258 28.39 5.77 -48.68
CA ASN A 258 27.11 6.44 -48.80
C ASN A 258 26.68 6.91 -47.43
N GLY A 259 26.85 8.18 -47.18
CA GLY A 259 26.42 8.76 -45.91
C GLY A 259 24.96 9.16 -45.93
N PHE A 260 24.49 9.56 -44.76
CA PHE A 260 23.16 10.14 -44.53
C PHE A 260 23.29 11.64 -44.26
N HIS A 261 22.20 12.37 -44.48
CA HIS A 261 22.04 13.73 -43.95
C HIS A 261 21.14 13.64 -42.71
N ALA A 262 21.44 14.45 -41.69
CA ALA A 262 20.60 14.57 -40.49
C ALA A 262 20.26 16.04 -40.27
N TYR A 263 18.98 16.30 -40.07
CA TYR A 263 18.46 17.64 -39.85
C TYR A 263 17.54 17.68 -38.61
N VAL A 264 17.71 18.69 -37.78
CA VAL A 264 16.73 18.96 -36.72
C VAL A 264 15.84 20.10 -37.20
N LEU A 265 14.61 19.78 -37.54
CA LEU A 265 13.60 20.73 -38.05
C LEU A 265 12.80 21.33 -36.90
N THR A 266 12.39 22.58 -37.05
CA THR A 266 11.45 23.21 -36.12
C THR A 266 10.04 22.54 -36.20
N SER A 267 9.23 22.69 -35.15
CA SER A 267 7.88 22.14 -35.07
C SER A 267 6.98 22.56 -36.25
N THR A 268 7.19 23.74 -36.81
CA THR A 268 6.41 24.30 -37.92
C THR A 268 6.83 23.79 -39.28
N THR A 269 7.99 23.11 -39.40
CA THR A 269 8.55 22.65 -40.67
C THR A 269 8.26 21.17 -40.86
N THR A 270 7.63 20.80 -42.00
CA THR A 270 7.49 19.38 -42.37
C THR A 270 8.71 18.88 -43.11
N PRO A 271 9.08 17.57 -43.03
CA PRO A 271 10.17 17.01 -43.78
C PRO A 271 10.05 17.28 -45.31
N THR A 272 8.90 17.09 -45.90
CA THR A 272 8.62 17.35 -47.30
C THR A 272 8.87 18.82 -47.68
N GLN A 273 8.38 19.75 -46.84
CA GLN A 273 8.60 21.19 -47.08
C GLN A 273 10.10 21.51 -47.06
N PHE A 274 10.82 20.95 -46.08
CA PHE A 274 12.27 21.18 -45.95
C PHE A 274 13.07 20.63 -47.13
N LEU A 275 12.78 19.38 -47.54
CA LEU A 275 13.45 18.72 -48.65
C LEU A 275 13.17 19.44 -49.98
N ASN A 276 12.08 20.19 -50.11
CA ASN A 276 11.75 21.05 -51.24
C ASN A 276 12.39 22.49 -51.12
N GLY A 277 13.28 22.67 -50.18
CA GLY A 277 14.03 23.94 -50.03
C GLY A 277 13.31 25.02 -49.18
N GLY A 278 12.28 24.66 -48.44
CA GLY A 278 11.55 25.57 -47.52
C GLY A 278 11.66 25.17 -46.06
N GLY A 279 11.14 26.01 -45.18
CA GLY A 279 11.05 25.74 -43.75
C GLY A 279 12.33 26.10 -42.96
N GLN A 280 12.27 25.81 -41.65
CA GLN A 280 13.34 26.20 -40.71
C GLN A 280 13.93 24.94 -40.03
N TYR A 281 15.21 24.96 -39.78
CA TYR A 281 15.93 23.92 -39.09
C TYR A 281 17.03 24.54 -38.20
N TYR A 282 17.64 23.70 -37.35
CA TYR A 282 18.74 24.10 -36.48
C TYR A 282 20.09 23.73 -37.14
N PRO A 283 20.80 24.66 -37.81
CA PRO A 283 22.05 24.35 -38.51
C PRO A 283 23.11 23.75 -37.58
N SER A 284 23.19 24.23 -36.34
CA SER A 284 24.15 23.72 -35.34
C SER A 284 23.90 22.28 -34.92
N CYS A 285 22.69 21.76 -35.23
CA CYS A 285 22.21 20.41 -34.90
C CYS A 285 22.07 19.54 -36.17
N SER A 286 22.55 19.98 -37.31
CA SER A 286 22.32 19.32 -38.58
C SER A 286 23.67 19.10 -39.31
N THR A 287 23.65 18.15 -40.24
CA THR A 287 24.82 17.93 -41.13
C THR A 287 24.76 18.90 -42.28
N GLU A 288 25.96 19.39 -42.70
CA GLU A 288 26.12 20.20 -43.93
C GLU A 288 26.33 19.29 -45.15
N GLU A 289 27.00 18.16 -44.94
CA GLU A 289 27.32 17.15 -45.95
C GLU A 289 26.85 15.78 -45.53
N ALA A 290 26.84 14.82 -46.45
CA ALA A 290 26.55 13.43 -46.14
C ALA A 290 27.64 12.84 -45.22
N MET A 291 27.23 12.23 -44.12
CA MET A 291 28.11 11.68 -43.09
C MET A 291 27.88 10.20 -42.91
N SER A 292 28.92 9.42 -42.69
CA SER A 292 28.78 8.01 -42.23
C SER A 292 28.62 7.90 -40.72
N SER A 293 28.98 8.96 -39.99
CA SER A 293 28.80 9.04 -38.53
C SER A 293 28.62 10.51 -38.15
N PHE A 294 27.61 10.76 -37.30
CA PHE A 294 27.32 12.10 -36.82
C PHE A 294 26.73 12.05 -35.38
N GLY A 295 27.27 12.86 -34.51
CA GLY A 295 26.78 12.98 -33.15
C GLY A 295 26.72 14.43 -32.69
N LYS A 296 25.66 14.81 -31.99
CA LYS A 296 25.44 16.18 -31.54
C LYS A 296 24.54 16.25 -30.30
N THR A 297 24.83 17.24 -29.46
CA THR A 297 23.93 17.66 -28.40
C THR A 297 23.12 18.87 -28.86
N CYS A 298 21.80 18.78 -28.79
CA CYS A 298 20.89 19.80 -29.29
C CYS A 298 19.82 20.19 -28.26
N LYS A 299 19.52 21.49 -28.24
CA LYS A 299 18.29 21.97 -27.60
C LYS A 299 17.18 21.90 -28.61
N VAL A 300 16.11 21.18 -28.25
CA VAL A 300 14.89 20.97 -29.07
C VAL A 300 13.69 21.52 -28.38
N GLY A 301 12.70 21.93 -29.16
CA GLY A 301 11.38 22.35 -28.71
C GLY A 301 10.35 21.21 -28.82
N ASN A 302 9.23 21.37 -28.13
CA ASN A 302 8.10 20.45 -28.32
C ASN A 302 7.58 20.53 -29.77
N GLY A 303 7.50 19.38 -30.43
CA GLY A 303 7.10 19.27 -31.84
C GLY A 303 8.23 19.40 -32.86
N ASP A 304 9.45 19.71 -32.42
CA ASP A 304 10.63 19.61 -33.31
C ASP A 304 10.88 18.15 -33.70
N LYS A 305 11.66 17.93 -34.75
CA LYS A 305 11.91 16.59 -35.28
C LYS A 305 13.29 16.40 -35.84
N LEU A 306 13.90 15.25 -35.54
CA LEU A 306 15.10 14.78 -36.22
C LEU A 306 14.69 14.09 -37.53
N VAL A 307 15.22 14.51 -38.64
CA VAL A 307 15.03 13.88 -39.96
C VAL A 307 16.36 13.31 -40.42
N ILE A 308 16.38 12.02 -40.72
CA ILE A 308 17.53 11.31 -41.29
C ILE A 308 17.15 11.00 -42.73
N TYR A 309 17.97 11.48 -43.68
CA TYR A 309 17.68 11.45 -45.09
C TYR A 309 18.79 10.76 -45.88
N ASN A 310 18.43 9.73 -46.66
CA ASN A 310 19.34 9.11 -47.61
C ASN A 310 19.28 9.87 -48.94
N ARG A 311 19.96 11.01 -49.00
CA ARG A 311 20.07 11.80 -50.24
C ARG A 311 21.30 11.35 -51.02
N ASN A 312 21.03 10.84 -52.21
CA ASN A 312 22.10 10.47 -53.12
C ASN A 312 22.44 11.67 -54.01
N ASP A 313 23.56 12.36 -53.72
CA ASP A 313 24.03 13.48 -54.53
C ASP A 313 24.89 13.04 -55.73
N ILE A 314 25.27 11.76 -55.82
CA ILE A 314 26.19 11.26 -56.86
C ILE A 314 25.85 9.79 -57.22
N LEU A 315 24.97 9.58 -58.15
CA LEU A 315 24.79 8.35 -58.98
C LEU A 315 25.08 6.96 -58.36
N LYS A 316 24.86 6.74 -57.08
CA LYS A 316 24.99 5.45 -56.44
C LYS A 316 23.69 5.10 -55.68
N PHE A 317 22.85 4.32 -56.36
CA PHE A 317 21.59 3.76 -55.84
C PHE A 317 21.91 2.67 -54.81
N SER A 318 21.94 2.98 -53.54
CA SER A 318 22.07 1.98 -52.50
C SER A 318 21.27 2.36 -51.26
N ALA A 319 20.51 1.42 -50.77
CA ALA A 319 19.93 1.47 -49.47
C ALA A 319 21.05 1.57 -48.40
N ILE A 320 20.78 2.26 -47.32
CA ILE A 320 21.68 2.34 -46.20
C ILE A 320 20.93 1.94 -44.91
N THR A 321 21.64 1.28 -44.04
CA THR A 321 21.15 1.07 -42.66
C THR A 321 21.77 2.09 -41.76
N VAL A 322 20.98 2.86 -41.05
CA VAL A 322 21.43 3.83 -40.07
C VAL A 322 21.09 3.39 -38.66
N ASN A 323 22.08 3.24 -37.81
CA ASN A 323 21.89 3.04 -36.38
C ASN A 323 21.63 4.40 -35.71
N VAL A 324 20.50 4.50 -35.06
CA VAL A 324 20.04 5.73 -34.41
C VAL A 324 20.06 5.55 -32.90
N GLN A 325 20.90 6.33 -32.23
CA GLN A 325 20.91 6.41 -30.77
C GLN A 325 20.55 7.84 -30.37
N VAL A 326 19.52 8.00 -29.55
CA VAL A 326 19.11 9.28 -28.96
C VAL A 326 19.03 9.12 -27.46
N VAL A 327 19.65 10.01 -26.73
CA VAL A 327 19.65 10.04 -25.25
C VAL A 327 19.09 11.37 -24.77
N ASP A 328 18.09 11.28 -23.90
CA ASP A 328 17.54 12.44 -23.22
C ASP A 328 18.45 12.89 -22.08
N LEU A 329 19.05 14.06 -22.20
CA LEU A 329 19.92 14.61 -21.16
C LEU A 329 19.18 15.31 -20.02
N ASN A 330 17.86 15.40 -20.08
CA ASN A 330 17.04 16.01 -19.04
C ASN A 330 16.41 14.98 -18.11
N VAL A 331 16.89 13.75 -18.14
CA VAL A 331 16.43 12.71 -17.19
C VAL A 331 16.81 13.17 -15.79
N MET A 332 15.81 13.60 -15.03
CA MET A 332 16.01 13.92 -13.63
C MET A 332 16.32 12.63 -12.86
N PRO A 333 17.22 12.65 -11.87
CA PRO A 333 17.36 11.52 -10.96
C PRO A 333 16.00 11.18 -10.37
N GLN A 334 15.72 9.89 -10.20
CA GLN A 334 14.47 9.44 -9.60
C GLN A 334 14.33 10.06 -8.21
N PRO A 335 13.26 10.81 -7.95
CA PRO A 335 13.01 11.28 -6.60
C PRO A 335 12.76 10.08 -5.69
N ASP A 336 13.13 10.18 -4.42
CA ASP A 336 12.69 9.26 -3.39
C ASP A 336 11.18 9.43 -3.25
N PHE A 337 10.41 8.48 -3.77
CA PHE A 337 8.95 8.50 -3.66
C PHE A 337 8.55 8.07 -2.25
N VAL A 338 7.88 8.97 -1.53
CA VAL A 338 7.36 8.72 -0.19
C VAL A 338 5.85 8.92 -0.21
N TRP A 339 5.12 7.97 0.34
CA TRP A 339 3.68 8.13 0.57
C TRP A 339 3.44 9.03 1.77
N ASP A 340 2.54 10.00 1.60
CA ASP A 340 2.15 10.91 2.68
C ASP A 340 1.26 10.18 3.68
N SER A 341 1.68 10.10 4.93
CA SER A 341 0.90 9.47 6.00
C SER A 341 -0.49 10.08 6.16
N ASP A 342 -0.66 11.37 5.83
CA ASP A 342 -1.96 12.05 5.90
C ASP A 342 -2.95 11.53 4.84
N ALA A 343 -2.47 10.87 3.79
CA ALA A 343 -3.29 10.26 2.74
C ALA A 343 -3.65 8.79 3.02
N PHE A 344 -3.17 8.22 4.13
CA PHE A 344 -3.46 6.84 4.50
C PHE A 344 -4.90 6.70 5.02
N GLU A 345 -5.68 5.79 4.45
CA GLU A 345 -7.12 5.67 4.74
C GLU A 345 -7.45 4.89 6.02
N TYR A 346 -6.48 4.11 6.54
CA TYR A 346 -6.70 3.28 7.72
C TYR A 346 -6.18 3.96 8.98
N ASP A 347 -6.90 3.78 10.07
CA ASP A 347 -6.41 4.13 11.41
C ASP A 347 -5.27 3.17 11.79
N LEU A 348 -4.08 3.72 12.03
CA LEU A 348 -2.90 2.93 12.42
C LEU A 348 -3.11 2.21 13.77
N MET A 349 -3.90 2.78 14.68
CA MET A 349 -4.28 2.12 15.94
C MET A 349 -5.15 0.90 15.66
N TRP A 350 -6.13 1.03 14.77
CA TRP A 350 -6.98 -0.09 14.36
C TRP A 350 -6.17 -1.21 13.67
N LEU A 351 -5.20 -0.87 12.81
CA LEU A 351 -4.32 -1.86 12.19
C LEU A 351 -3.46 -2.61 13.21
N SER A 352 -2.98 -1.91 14.26
CA SER A 352 -2.26 -2.54 15.37
C SER A 352 -3.14 -3.50 16.15
N GLU A 353 -4.38 -3.12 16.45
CA GLU A 353 -5.35 -4.02 17.10
C GLU A 353 -5.65 -5.26 16.25
N VAL A 354 -5.73 -5.10 14.91
CA VAL A 354 -5.89 -6.24 13.98
C VAL A 354 -4.69 -7.16 14.07
N TYR A 355 -3.48 -6.63 14.04
CA TYR A 355 -2.27 -7.43 14.17
C TYR A 355 -2.24 -8.22 15.48
N ASP A 356 -2.47 -7.54 16.62
CA ASP A 356 -2.46 -8.16 17.95
C ASP A 356 -3.56 -9.24 18.11
N LEU A 357 -4.64 -9.16 17.34
CA LEU A 357 -5.72 -10.14 17.38
C LEU A 357 -5.36 -11.46 16.68
N PHE A 358 -4.43 -11.44 15.72
CA PHE A 358 -4.09 -12.61 14.90
C PHE A 358 -2.70 -13.18 15.18
N HIS A 359 -1.83 -12.45 15.89
CA HIS A 359 -0.47 -12.85 16.25
C HIS A 359 -0.23 -12.85 17.74
#